data_f8bc27df77dd4d07b04113f5fad134f3
#
_entry.id   f8bc27df77dd4d07b04113f5fad134f3
#
_cell.length_a   1.000
_cell.length_b   1.000
_cell.length_c   1.000
_cell.angle_alpha   90.00
_cell.angle_beta   90.00
_cell.angle_gamma   90.00
#
_symmetry.space_group_name_H-M   'P 1'
#
loop_
_entity.id
_entity.type
_entity.pdbx_description
1 polymer ?
#
loop_
_entity_poly.entity_id
_entity_poly.type
_entity_poly.pdbx_seq_one_letter_code
_entity_poly.pdbx_strand_id
1 'polypeptide(L)'
;MSAPALELIDVAAGIGPLTILDGVSLEVAANEAVVVLGANGAGKTTLFRVIAGLIGVRRGEIRLFGEPISGRPAHLVTRAGIGHVPSGRELFPRLSVADHLELGGGLCAPDRRATLSERVYGMFPVLAQRQNQRAGTLSGGEQQMLAIARALMTDPRVLLLDEPSTGLAPKIVLSVFETLAQVRAQGVAVLLAEQSLALGLSAADRGYVIDHGRIVLSGTATELAEDRRVADTYLGR
;
A
#
# COMPACT_ATOMS: atom_id res chain seq x y z
N MET A 1 -2.85 21.17 14.83
CA MET A 1 -3.03 20.17 13.76
C MET A 1 -2.24 18.94 14.17
N SER A 2 -2.81 17.76 14.13
CA SER A 2 -2.07 16.51 14.42
C SER A 2 -1.07 16.22 13.31
N ALA A 3 0.06 15.59 13.65
CA ALA A 3 1.05 15.17 12.66
C ALA A 3 0.42 14.18 11.65
N PRO A 4 0.82 14.21 10.35
CA PRO A 4 0.40 13.23 9.36
C PRO A 4 0.72 11.81 9.82
N ALA A 5 -0.06 10.82 9.38
CA ALA A 5 0.23 9.42 9.63
C ALA A 5 1.51 8.98 8.90
N LEU A 6 1.69 9.46 7.67
CA LEU A 6 2.91 9.26 6.88
C LEU A 6 3.28 10.58 6.21
N GLU A 7 4.57 10.94 6.25
CA GLU A 7 5.09 12.14 5.60
C GLU A 7 6.42 11.83 4.91
N LEU A 8 6.56 12.26 3.67
CA LEU A 8 7.79 12.25 2.91
C LEU A 8 8.21 13.68 2.63
N ILE A 9 9.49 14.01 2.89
CA ILE A 9 10.03 15.37 2.73
C ILE A 9 11.27 15.29 1.84
N ASP A 10 11.18 15.80 0.62
CA ASP A 10 12.26 15.91 -0.37
C ASP A 10 13.03 14.58 -0.58
N VAL A 11 12.30 13.47 -0.66
CA VAL A 11 12.89 12.13 -0.72
C VAL A 11 13.48 11.85 -2.08
N ALA A 12 14.80 11.51 -2.10
CA ALA A 12 15.48 10.97 -3.27
C ALA A 12 15.99 9.56 -2.96
N ALA A 13 15.79 8.63 -3.91
CA ALA A 13 16.19 7.23 -3.78
C ALA A 13 16.37 6.57 -5.14
N GLY A 14 16.99 5.38 -5.16
CA GLY A 14 17.19 4.63 -6.39
C GLY A 14 17.94 3.33 -6.17
N ILE A 15 18.30 2.66 -7.27
CA ILE A 15 18.94 1.34 -7.28
C ILE A 15 20.33 1.47 -7.92
N GLY A 16 21.39 1.00 -7.21
CA GLY A 16 22.77 1.17 -7.67
C GLY A 16 23.07 2.66 -7.94
N PRO A 17 23.64 3.07 -9.06
CA PRO A 17 23.92 4.47 -9.38
C PRO A 17 22.67 5.24 -9.87
N LEU A 18 21.60 4.54 -10.25
CA LEU A 18 20.41 5.14 -10.85
C LEU A 18 19.54 5.81 -9.79
N THR A 19 19.24 7.10 -9.94
CA THR A 19 18.23 7.80 -9.19
C THR A 19 16.86 7.60 -9.86
N ILE A 20 15.89 7.08 -9.10
CA ILE A 20 14.53 6.79 -9.59
C ILE A 20 13.54 7.78 -9.00
N LEU A 21 13.72 8.16 -7.74
CA LEU A 21 12.92 9.19 -7.07
C LEU A 21 13.80 10.40 -6.83
N ASP A 22 13.29 11.60 -7.13
CA ASP A 22 14.02 12.84 -6.97
C ASP A 22 13.12 13.95 -6.41
N GLY A 23 13.28 14.22 -5.11
CA GLY A 23 12.56 15.27 -4.42
C GLY A 23 11.08 14.99 -4.17
N VAL A 24 10.73 13.72 -3.92
CA VAL A 24 9.34 13.33 -3.66
C VAL A 24 8.90 13.82 -2.28
N SER A 25 7.83 14.63 -2.26
CA SER A 25 7.16 15.06 -1.04
C SER A 25 5.68 14.72 -1.12
N LEU A 26 5.16 14.05 -0.10
CA LEU A 26 3.75 13.71 0.05
C LEU A 26 3.41 13.49 1.52
N GLU A 27 2.13 13.55 1.83
CA GLU A 27 1.60 13.25 3.16
C GLU A 27 0.32 12.43 3.08
N VAL A 28 0.08 11.62 4.11
CA VAL A 28 -1.17 10.88 4.34
C VAL A 28 -1.62 11.20 5.75
N ALA A 29 -2.83 11.73 5.91
CA ALA A 29 -3.39 11.99 7.23
C ALA A 29 -3.87 10.67 7.90
N ALA A 30 -4.15 10.73 9.21
CA ALA A 30 -4.76 9.59 9.89
C ALA A 30 -6.14 9.29 9.28
N ASN A 31 -6.44 8.00 9.09
CA ASN A 31 -7.70 7.51 8.50
C ASN A 31 -7.97 7.98 7.05
N GLU A 32 -7.00 8.57 6.39
CA GLU A 32 -7.11 8.99 5.01
C GLU A 32 -6.72 7.87 4.03
N ALA A 33 -7.36 7.83 2.85
CA ALA A 33 -6.86 7.08 1.71
C ALA A 33 -6.27 8.06 0.69
N VAL A 34 -5.01 7.83 0.32
CA VAL A 34 -4.29 8.61 -0.67
C VAL A 34 -3.83 7.70 -1.80
N VAL A 35 -4.00 8.15 -3.04
CA VAL A 35 -3.49 7.42 -4.21
C VAL A 35 -2.28 8.10 -4.82
N VAL A 36 -1.29 7.30 -5.21
CA VAL A 36 -0.19 7.71 -6.08
C VAL A 36 -0.46 7.18 -7.48
N LEU A 37 -0.77 8.07 -8.39
CA LEU A 37 -1.11 7.80 -9.77
C LEU A 37 0.11 8.01 -10.67
N GLY A 38 0.29 7.17 -11.68
CA GLY A 38 1.37 7.33 -12.64
C GLY A 38 1.48 6.16 -13.61
N ALA A 39 2.10 6.39 -14.76
CA ALA A 39 2.37 5.37 -15.75
C ALA A 39 3.30 4.27 -15.23
N ASN A 40 3.45 3.18 -15.98
CA ASN A 40 4.46 2.17 -15.69
C ASN A 40 5.86 2.78 -15.79
N GLY A 41 6.71 2.50 -14.82
CA GLY A 41 8.05 3.07 -14.77
C GLY A 41 8.15 4.48 -14.15
N ALA A 42 7.03 5.12 -13.78
CA ALA A 42 7.04 6.46 -13.16
C ALA A 42 7.70 6.51 -11.77
N GLY A 43 7.95 5.36 -11.12
CA GLY A 43 8.61 5.27 -9.81
C GLY A 43 7.72 4.82 -8.66
N LYS A 44 6.43 4.47 -8.89
CA LYS A 44 5.47 4.05 -7.86
C LYS A 44 6.00 2.92 -6.97
N THR A 45 6.35 1.78 -7.56
CA THR A 45 6.88 0.63 -6.81
C THR A 45 8.15 0.96 -6.04
N THR A 46 9.03 1.79 -6.62
CA THR A 46 10.25 2.26 -5.94
C THR A 46 9.88 3.10 -4.73
N LEU A 47 8.91 4.01 -4.84
CA LEU A 47 8.41 4.83 -3.75
C LEU A 47 7.90 3.95 -2.59
N PHE A 48 7.10 2.93 -2.89
CA PHE A 48 6.55 2.02 -1.89
C PHE A 48 7.64 1.18 -1.21
N ARG A 49 8.62 0.70 -1.97
CA ARG A 49 9.78 -0.01 -1.42
C ARG A 49 10.68 0.87 -0.55
N VAL A 50 10.79 2.15 -0.88
CA VAL A 50 11.53 3.12 -0.06
C VAL A 50 10.81 3.37 1.26
N ILE A 51 9.50 3.60 1.24
CA ILE A 51 8.68 3.78 2.46
C ILE A 51 8.74 2.52 3.34
N ALA A 52 8.68 1.33 2.73
CA ALA A 52 8.78 0.04 3.44
C ALA A 52 10.19 -0.29 3.97
N GLY A 53 11.21 0.55 3.72
CA GLY A 53 12.59 0.31 4.16
C GLY A 53 13.32 -0.80 3.39
N LEU A 54 12.83 -1.17 2.19
CA LEU A 54 13.44 -2.14 1.28
C LEU A 54 14.50 -1.49 0.37
N ILE A 55 14.39 -0.17 0.14
CA ILE A 55 15.37 0.64 -0.58
C ILE A 55 15.73 1.84 0.32
N GLY A 56 17.01 2.11 0.45
CA GLY A 56 17.49 3.21 1.29
C GLY A 56 17.20 4.59 0.70
N VAL A 57 16.89 5.56 1.56
CA VAL A 57 16.80 6.98 1.24
C VAL A 57 18.20 7.55 1.04
N ARG A 58 18.43 8.30 -0.05
CA ARG A 58 19.69 9.01 -0.33
C ARG A 58 19.67 10.45 0.15
N ARG A 59 18.51 11.09 0.09
CA ARG A 59 18.24 12.46 0.56
C ARG A 59 16.82 12.56 1.04
N GLY A 60 16.54 13.49 1.96
CA GLY A 60 15.22 13.72 2.51
C GLY A 60 14.90 12.82 3.69
N GLU A 61 13.67 12.87 4.13
CA GLU A 61 13.20 12.20 5.34
C GLU A 61 11.83 11.56 5.13
N ILE A 62 11.60 10.43 5.81
CA ILE A 62 10.29 9.78 5.92
C ILE A 62 9.92 9.72 7.39
N ARG A 63 8.72 10.18 7.73
CA ARG A 63 8.18 10.17 9.08
C ARG A 63 6.89 9.38 9.16
N LEU A 64 6.74 8.63 10.23
CA LEU A 64 5.52 7.92 10.60
C LEU A 64 4.98 8.52 11.89
N PHE A 65 3.82 9.20 11.83
CA PHE A 65 3.26 9.97 12.97
C PHE A 65 4.27 10.92 13.61
N GLY A 66 5.06 11.62 12.79
CA GLY A 66 6.11 12.54 13.21
C GLY A 66 7.46 11.89 13.57
N GLU A 67 7.51 10.57 13.77
CA GLU A 67 8.74 9.84 14.11
C GLU A 67 9.53 9.45 12.85
N PRO A 68 10.84 9.74 12.76
CA PRO A 68 11.65 9.42 11.60
C PRO A 68 11.84 7.90 11.45
N ILE A 69 11.57 7.40 10.26
CA ILE A 69 11.76 5.99 9.88
C ILE A 69 12.77 5.80 8.74
N SER A 70 13.30 6.88 8.16
CA SER A 70 14.30 6.84 7.10
C SER A 70 15.52 6.02 7.50
N GLY A 71 15.99 5.15 6.59
CA GLY A 71 17.17 4.32 6.82
C GLY A 71 16.97 3.16 7.80
N ARG A 72 15.79 3.00 8.38
CA ARG A 72 15.48 1.80 9.18
C ARG A 72 15.30 0.59 8.26
N PRO A 73 15.80 -0.59 8.64
CA PRO A 73 15.54 -1.81 7.88
C PRO A 73 14.06 -2.19 7.91
N ALA A 74 13.57 -2.87 6.86
CA ALA A 74 12.16 -3.17 6.64
C ALA A 74 11.43 -3.76 7.87
N HIS A 75 12.07 -4.69 8.59
CA HIS A 75 11.44 -5.30 9.77
C HIS A 75 11.20 -4.31 10.93
N LEU A 76 12.02 -3.25 11.06
CA LEU A 76 11.79 -2.18 12.04
C LEU A 76 10.75 -1.19 11.54
N VAL A 77 10.67 -0.94 10.22
CA VAL A 77 9.61 -0.14 9.60
C VAL A 77 8.26 -0.82 9.80
N THR A 78 8.18 -2.14 9.59
CA THR A 78 6.97 -2.93 9.86
C THR A 78 6.57 -2.87 11.33
N ARG A 79 7.53 -3.03 12.27
CA ARG A 79 7.25 -2.88 13.72
C ARG A 79 6.79 -1.49 14.12
N ALA A 80 7.20 -0.45 13.39
CA ALA A 80 6.73 0.91 13.62
C ALA A 80 5.27 1.13 13.18
N GLY A 81 4.72 0.22 12.36
CA GLY A 81 3.31 0.25 11.95
C GLY A 81 3.09 0.43 10.45
N ILE A 82 4.05 0.13 9.59
CA ILE A 82 3.87 0.08 8.13
C ILE A 82 3.55 -1.36 7.70
N GLY A 83 2.36 -1.59 7.15
CA GLY A 83 2.03 -2.81 6.41
C GLY A 83 2.27 -2.58 4.92
N HIS A 84 2.80 -3.59 4.20
CA HIS A 84 3.08 -3.47 2.77
C HIS A 84 2.55 -4.67 1.98
N VAL A 85 1.75 -4.38 0.97
CA VAL A 85 1.26 -5.33 -0.04
C VAL A 85 1.95 -4.96 -1.35
N PRO A 86 2.99 -5.72 -1.77
CA PRO A 86 3.72 -5.44 -3.00
C PRO A 86 2.90 -5.80 -4.24
N SER A 87 3.26 -5.21 -5.40
CA SER A 87 2.74 -5.64 -6.69
C SER A 87 3.13 -7.11 -6.92
N GLY A 88 2.22 -7.92 -7.45
CA GLY A 88 2.46 -9.37 -7.61
C GLY A 88 2.19 -10.22 -6.37
N ARG A 89 1.68 -9.62 -5.27
CA ARG A 89 1.19 -10.31 -4.06
C ARG A 89 2.25 -11.01 -3.22
N GLU A 90 3.31 -11.54 -3.84
CA GLU A 90 4.44 -12.25 -3.20
C GLU A 90 3.98 -13.30 -2.18
N LEU A 91 3.04 -14.17 -2.57
CA LEU A 91 2.58 -15.29 -1.75
C LEU A 91 3.48 -16.51 -1.95
N PHE A 92 3.56 -17.35 -0.92
CA PHE A 92 4.21 -18.65 -0.98
C PHE A 92 3.21 -19.71 -1.48
N PRO A 93 3.29 -20.19 -2.73
CA PRO A 93 2.20 -20.99 -3.32
C PRO A 93 1.90 -22.31 -2.60
N ARG A 94 2.87 -22.84 -1.88
CA ARG A 94 2.76 -24.12 -1.18
C ARG A 94 2.22 -24.01 0.24
N LEU A 95 2.25 -22.80 0.83
CA LEU A 95 1.71 -22.54 2.15
C LEU A 95 0.20 -22.36 2.11
N SER A 96 -0.47 -22.74 3.19
CA SER A 96 -1.90 -22.54 3.37
C SER A 96 -2.26 -21.06 3.64
N VAL A 97 -3.54 -20.73 3.57
CA VAL A 97 -4.07 -19.44 4.03
C VAL A 97 -3.67 -19.17 5.48
N ALA A 98 -3.88 -20.16 6.38
CA ALA A 98 -3.54 -20.02 7.79
C ALA A 98 -2.03 -19.77 8.00
N ASP A 99 -1.16 -20.50 7.29
CA ASP A 99 0.30 -20.30 7.37
C ASP A 99 0.69 -18.87 6.98
N HIS A 100 0.04 -18.28 5.95
CA HIS A 100 0.31 -16.89 5.54
C HIS A 100 -0.08 -15.89 6.62
N LEU A 101 -1.23 -16.09 7.30
CA LEU A 101 -1.63 -15.22 8.41
C LEU A 101 -0.69 -15.37 9.60
N GLU A 102 -0.26 -16.57 9.91
CA GLU A 102 0.73 -16.83 10.97
C GLU A 102 2.06 -16.11 10.67
N LEU A 103 2.57 -16.23 9.45
CA LEU A 103 3.78 -15.51 9.01
C LEU A 103 3.59 -13.99 9.11
N GLY A 104 2.45 -13.44 8.68
CA GLY A 104 2.14 -12.03 8.80
C GLY A 104 2.15 -11.55 10.25
N GLY A 105 1.59 -12.35 11.16
CA GLY A 105 1.53 -12.09 12.61
C GLY A 105 2.81 -12.39 13.37
N GLY A 106 3.88 -12.84 12.72
CA GLY A 106 5.11 -13.30 13.39
C GLY A 106 5.84 -12.23 14.22
N LEU A 107 5.55 -10.97 14.00
CA LEU A 107 6.10 -9.85 14.79
C LEU A 107 5.21 -9.47 16.00
N CYS A 108 4.00 -10.02 16.09
CA CYS A 108 3.03 -9.72 17.16
C CYS A 108 3.13 -10.72 18.31
N ALA A 109 2.77 -10.29 19.53
CA ALA A 109 2.57 -11.19 20.65
C ALA A 109 1.44 -12.19 20.35
N PRO A 110 1.48 -13.42 20.94
CA PRO A 110 0.50 -14.47 20.64
C PRO A 110 -0.96 -14.05 20.81
N ASP A 111 -1.32 -13.39 21.90
CA ASP A 111 -2.69 -12.93 22.18
C ASP A 111 -3.15 -11.90 21.14
N ARG A 112 -2.27 -10.96 20.77
CA ARG A 112 -2.56 -9.98 19.73
C ARG A 112 -2.74 -10.65 18.37
N ARG A 113 -1.93 -11.65 18.05
CA ARG A 113 -2.03 -12.44 16.81
C ARG A 113 -3.39 -13.13 16.71
N ALA A 114 -3.88 -13.76 17.79
CA ALA A 114 -5.20 -14.40 17.81
C ALA A 114 -6.31 -13.39 17.49
N THR A 115 -6.33 -12.25 18.18
CA THR A 115 -7.29 -11.15 17.93
C THR A 115 -7.24 -10.63 16.50
N LEU A 116 -6.03 -10.45 15.95
CA LEU A 116 -5.83 -10.01 14.55
C LEU A 116 -6.35 -11.05 13.56
N SER A 117 -6.11 -12.33 13.83
CA SER A 117 -6.58 -13.44 12.99
C SER A 117 -8.10 -13.48 12.92
N GLU A 118 -8.79 -13.37 14.07
CA GLU A 118 -10.25 -13.29 14.13
C GLU A 118 -10.78 -12.08 13.33
N ARG A 119 -10.17 -10.89 13.52
CA ARG A 119 -10.52 -9.68 12.80
C ARG A 119 -10.36 -9.86 11.28
N VAL A 120 -9.23 -10.40 10.84
CA VAL A 120 -8.92 -10.62 9.43
C VAL A 120 -9.87 -11.65 8.81
N TYR A 121 -10.17 -12.75 9.49
CA TYR A 121 -11.16 -13.70 8.99
C TYR A 121 -12.57 -13.12 8.93
N GLY A 122 -12.93 -12.22 9.84
CA GLY A 122 -14.19 -11.47 9.77
C GLY A 122 -14.28 -10.57 8.54
N MET A 123 -13.16 -9.93 8.15
CA MET A 123 -13.08 -9.08 6.94
C MET A 123 -13.04 -9.89 5.63
N PHE A 124 -12.49 -11.12 5.69
CA PHE A 124 -12.33 -11.98 4.52
C PHE A 124 -12.98 -13.37 4.75
N PRO A 125 -14.33 -13.48 4.74
CA PRO A 125 -15.01 -14.75 5.01
C PRO A 125 -14.60 -15.89 4.08
N VAL A 126 -14.24 -15.59 2.84
CA VAL A 126 -13.74 -16.57 1.88
C VAL A 126 -12.42 -17.21 2.34
N LEU A 127 -11.54 -16.46 2.99
CA LEU A 127 -10.29 -16.97 3.56
C LEU A 127 -10.57 -17.81 4.82
N ALA A 128 -11.54 -17.40 5.63
CA ALA A 128 -11.97 -18.16 6.80
C ALA A 128 -12.48 -19.56 6.43
N GLN A 129 -13.19 -19.71 5.30
CA GLN A 129 -13.66 -21.00 4.79
C GLN A 129 -12.55 -21.87 4.17
N ARG A 130 -11.39 -21.27 3.84
CA ARG A 130 -10.31 -21.89 3.06
C ARG A 130 -8.98 -21.94 3.82
N GLN A 131 -9.00 -21.93 5.15
CA GLN A 131 -7.80 -21.80 5.99
C GLN A 131 -6.70 -22.81 5.65
N ASN A 132 -7.08 -24.05 5.34
CA ASN A 132 -6.14 -25.12 5.00
C ASN A 132 -5.82 -25.22 3.50
N GLN A 133 -6.41 -24.34 2.66
CA GLN A 133 -6.18 -24.35 1.22
C GLN A 133 -4.83 -23.70 0.90
N ARG A 134 -4.06 -24.29 -0.02
CA ARG A 134 -2.78 -23.74 -0.50
C ARG A 134 -3.01 -22.46 -1.30
N ALA A 135 -2.23 -21.42 -1.04
CA ALA A 135 -2.35 -20.13 -1.69
C ALA A 135 -2.24 -20.21 -3.23
N GLY A 136 -1.41 -21.10 -3.75
CA GLY A 136 -1.27 -21.28 -5.21
C GLY A 136 -2.50 -21.85 -5.92
N THR A 137 -3.50 -22.38 -5.17
CA THR A 137 -4.75 -22.92 -5.73
C THR A 137 -5.93 -21.96 -5.59
N LEU A 138 -5.72 -20.79 -4.98
CA LEU A 138 -6.71 -19.73 -4.87
C LEU A 138 -6.84 -18.99 -6.22
N SER A 139 -8.02 -18.43 -6.48
CA SER A 139 -8.20 -17.48 -7.60
C SER A 139 -7.34 -16.23 -7.40
N GLY A 140 -7.08 -15.48 -8.47
CA GLY A 140 -6.30 -14.24 -8.39
C GLY A 140 -6.86 -13.21 -7.40
N GLY A 141 -8.19 -13.12 -7.28
CA GLY A 141 -8.84 -12.25 -6.30
C GLY A 141 -8.65 -12.72 -4.86
N GLU A 142 -8.81 -14.03 -4.60
CA GLU A 142 -8.57 -14.61 -3.28
C GLU A 142 -7.10 -14.49 -2.87
N GLN A 143 -6.17 -14.61 -3.81
CA GLN A 143 -4.74 -14.36 -3.56
C GLN A 143 -4.49 -12.90 -3.19
N GLN A 144 -5.17 -11.95 -3.84
CA GLN A 144 -5.06 -10.53 -3.50
C GLN A 144 -5.61 -10.27 -2.08
N MET A 145 -6.77 -10.83 -1.76
CA MET A 145 -7.32 -10.76 -0.41
C MET A 145 -6.37 -11.36 0.63
N LEU A 146 -5.73 -12.50 0.32
CA LEU A 146 -4.75 -13.12 1.22
C LEU A 146 -3.50 -12.25 1.40
N ALA A 147 -3.01 -11.58 0.36
CA ALA A 147 -1.87 -10.66 0.47
C ALA A 147 -2.20 -9.46 1.38
N ILE A 148 -3.41 -8.89 1.24
CA ILE A 148 -3.89 -7.81 2.13
C ILE A 148 -4.08 -8.34 3.55
N ALA A 149 -4.73 -9.49 3.72
CA ALA A 149 -4.94 -10.15 4.99
C ALA A 149 -3.61 -10.37 5.74
N ARG A 150 -2.59 -10.90 5.05
CA ARG A 150 -1.24 -11.09 5.59
C ARG A 150 -0.61 -9.78 6.06
N ALA A 151 -0.76 -8.70 5.28
CA ALA A 151 -0.24 -7.39 5.68
C ALA A 151 -0.98 -6.82 6.89
N LEU A 152 -2.29 -7.04 7.02
CA LEU A 152 -3.07 -6.62 8.18
C LEU A 152 -2.69 -7.36 9.47
N MET A 153 -2.15 -8.58 9.36
CA MET A 153 -1.63 -9.34 10.51
C MET A 153 -0.40 -8.69 11.16
N THR A 154 0.26 -7.72 10.50
CA THR A 154 1.34 -6.94 11.13
C THR A 154 0.82 -5.84 12.08
N ASP A 155 -0.50 -5.70 12.23
CA ASP A 155 -1.20 -4.64 12.98
C ASP A 155 -0.79 -3.22 12.52
N PRO A 156 -0.93 -2.90 11.23
CA PRO A 156 -0.40 -1.68 10.68
C PRO A 156 -1.23 -0.46 11.09
N ARG A 157 -0.55 0.69 11.21
CA ARG A 157 -1.16 2.03 11.33
C ARG A 157 -1.30 2.72 9.96
N VAL A 158 -0.42 2.34 9.02
CA VAL A 158 -0.45 2.74 7.61
C VAL A 158 -0.30 1.49 6.74
N LEU A 159 -1.19 1.30 5.78
CA LEU A 159 -1.17 0.20 4.82
C LEU A 159 -0.77 0.72 3.44
N LEU A 160 0.31 0.17 2.90
CA LEU A 160 0.79 0.44 1.54
C LEU A 160 0.31 -0.66 0.59
N LEU A 161 -0.33 -0.29 -0.55
CA LEU A 161 -0.76 -1.24 -1.57
C LEU A 161 -0.22 -0.83 -2.94
N ASP A 162 0.64 -1.66 -3.52
CA ASP A 162 1.24 -1.42 -4.82
C ASP A 162 0.44 -2.14 -5.92
N GLU A 163 -0.32 -1.38 -6.69
CA GLU A 163 -1.19 -1.80 -7.79
C GLU A 163 -2.16 -2.95 -7.43
N PRO A 164 -3.00 -2.78 -6.38
CA PRO A 164 -3.86 -3.86 -5.90
C PRO A 164 -4.92 -4.31 -6.90
N SER A 165 -5.25 -3.52 -7.92
CA SER A 165 -6.25 -3.85 -8.95
C SER A 165 -5.68 -4.67 -10.11
N THR A 166 -4.35 -4.72 -10.28
CA THR A 166 -3.71 -5.30 -11.46
C THR A 166 -4.03 -6.79 -11.64
N GLY A 167 -4.51 -7.14 -12.84
CA GLY A 167 -4.83 -8.52 -13.21
C GLY A 167 -6.09 -9.10 -12.54
N LEU A 168 -6.94 -8.24 -11.98
CA LEU A 168 -8.20 -8.64 -11.35
C LEU A 168 -9.42 -8.30 -12.23
N ALA A 169 -10.45 -9.14 -12.15
CA ALA A 169 -11.74 -8.84 -12.77
C ALA A 169 -12.40 -7.63 -12.05
N PRO A 170 -13.16 -6.77 -12.76
CA PRO A 170 -13.75 -5.55 -12.20
C PRO A 170 -14.54 -5.78 -10.89
N LYS A 171 -15.31 -6.85 -10.81
CA LYS A 171 -16.09 -7.20 -9.60
C LYS A 171 -15.19 -7.46 -8.39
N ILE A 172 -14.00 -8.04 -8.61
CA ILE A 172 -13.05 -8.33 -7.54
C ILE A 172 -12.35 -7.04 -7.08
N VAL A 173 -12.04 -6.13 -8.02
CA VAL A 173 -11.47 -4.82 -7.68
C VAL A 173 -12.39 -4.06 -6.74
N LEU A 174 -13.69 -4.04 -7.01
CA LEU A 174 -14.69 -3.43 -6.12
C LEU A 174 -14.65 -4.04 -4.72
N SER A 175 -14.63 -5.38 -4.61
CA SER A 175 -14.55 -6.06 -3.32
C SER A 175 -13.25 -5.75 -2.56
N VAL A 176 -12.12 -5.60 -3.26
CA VAL A 176 -10.86 -5.15 -2.65
C VAL A 176 -11.01 -3.73 -2.09
N PHE A 177 -11.58 -2.80 -2.85
CA PHE A 177 -11.75 -1.41 -2.40
C PHE A 177 -12.75 -1.28 -1.26
N GLU A 178 -13.85 -2.06 -1.26
CA GLU A 178 -14.75 -2.17 -0.11
C GLU A 178 -14.02 -2.62 1.16
N THR A 179 -13.11 -3.58 1.02
CA THR A 179 -12.28 -4.02 2.15
C THR A 179 -11.34 -2.90 2.62
N LEU A 180 -10.75 -2.12 1.72
CA LEU A 180 -9.92 -0.97 2.11
C LEU A 180 -10.72 0.10 2.86
N ALA A 181 -11.98 0.33 2.49
CA ALA A 181 -12.87 1.22 3.24
C ALA A 181 -13.11 0.70 4.68
N GLN A 182 -13.27 -0.63 4.86
CA GLN A 182 -13.37 -1.24 6.18
C GLN A 182 -12.08 -1.11 6.99
N VAL A 183 -10.91 -1.27 6.36
CA VAL A 183 -9.60 -1.07 6.99
C VAL A 183 -9.45 0.37 7.49
N ARG A 184 -9.84 1.36 6.69
CA ARG A 184 -9.84 2.78 7.07
C ARG A 184 -10.78 3.05 8.26
N ALA A 185 -11.98 2.48 8.25
CA ALA A 185 -12.95 2.63 9.35
C ALA A 185 -12.40 2.11 10.69
N GLN A 186 -11.35 1.28 10.67
CA GLN A 186 -10.65 0.79 11.86
C GLN A 186 -9.44 1.66 12.26
N GLY A 187 -9.26 2.82 11.63
CA GLY A 187 -8.22 3.76 12.01
C GLY A 187 -6.91 3.63 11.23
N VAL A 188 -6.82 2.76 10.22
CA VAL A 188 -5.62 2.56 9.40
C VAL A 188 -5.63 3.55 8.24
N ALA A 189 -4.56 4.33 8.09
CA ALA A 189 -4.36 5.15 6.89
C ALA A 189 -3.93 4.27 5.71
N VAL A 190 -4.34 4.64 4.50
CA VAL A 190 -4.06 3.86 3.28
C VAL A 190 -3.31 4.70 2.26
N LEU A 191 -2.18 4.21 1.78
CA LEU A 191 -1.50 4.74 0.60
C LEU A 191 -1.51 3.66 -0.48
N LEU A 192 -2.16 3.95 -1.62
CA LEU A 192 -2.22 3.01 -2.73
C LEU A 192 -1.53 3.59 -3.97
N ALA A 193 -0.82 2.76 -4.73
CA ALA A 193 -0.35 3.09 -6.06
C ALA A 193 -1.29 2.47 -7.09
N GLU A 194 -1.68 3.22 -8.10
CA GLU A 194 -2.50 2.71 -9.21
C GLU A 194 -2.05 3.27 -10.55
N GLN A 195 -2.22 2.47 -11.58
CA GLN A 195 -2.05 2.94 -12.95
C GLN A 195 -3.37 3.51 -13.51
N SER A 196 -4.50 2.93 -13.14
CA SER A 196 -5.81 3.39 -13.60
C SER A 196 -6.26 4.61 -12.82
N LEU A 197 -6.35 5.77 -13.50
CA LEU A 197 -6.84 7.02 -12.93
C LEU A 197 -8.23 6.82 -12.27
N ALA A 198 -9.18 6.27 -13.01
CA ALA A 198 -10.55 6.10 -12.54
C ALA A 198 -10.63 5.19 -11.31
N LEU A 199 -9.89 4.07 -11.30
CA LEU A 199 -9.86 3.14 -10.17
C LEU A 199 -9.18 3.76 -8.95
N GLY A 200 -8.01 4.40 -9.13
CA GLY A 200 -7.28 5.00 -8.04
C GLY A 200 -8.07 6.12 -7.36
N LEU A 201 -8.65 7.03 -8.15
CA LEU A 201 -9.44 8.15 -7.60
C LEU A 201 -10.75 7.68 -6.94
N SER A 202 -11.36 6.58 -7.42
CA SER A 202 -12.57 6.03 -6.79
C SER A 202 -12.32 5.45 -5.39
N ALA A 203 -11.07 5.12 -5.05
CA ALA A 203 -10.68 4.47 -3.80
C ALA A 203 -10.02 5.44 -2.79
N ALA A 204 -9.80 6.71 -3.17
CA ALA A 204 -9.02 7.66 -2.40
C ALA A 204 -9.74 8.99 -2.15
N ASP A 205 -9.36 9.68 -1.08
CA ASP A 205 -9.83 11.04 -0.77
C ASP A 205 -9.02 12.09 -1.53
N ARG A 206 -7.70 11.85 -1.63
CA ARG A 206 -6.72 12.70 -2.32
C ARG A 206 -5.74 11.86 -3.14
N GLY A 207 -5.03 12.51 -4.04
CA GLY A 207 -4.03 11.84 -4.84
C GLY A 207 -2.82 12.71 -5.16
N TYR A 208 -1.77 12.01 -5.56
CA TYR A 208 -0.55 12.56 -6.12
C TYR A 208 -0.30 11.91 -7.48
N VAL A 209 0.09 12.70 -8.47
CA VAL A 209 0.53 12.18 -9.76
C VAL A 209 2.05 12.18 -9.77
N ILE A 210 2.63 11.00 -9.96
CA ILE A 210 4.07 10.84 -10.09
C ILE A 210 4.44 10.61 -11.56
N ASP A 211 5.45 11.36 -12.03
CA ASP A 211 6.04 11.18 -13.34
C ASP A 211 7.56 11.30 -13.24
N HIS A 212 8.28 10.38 -13.89
CA HIS A 212 9.76 10.33 -13.85
C HIS A 212 10.36 10.54 -12.45
N GLY A 213 9.74 9.92 -11.42
CA GLY A 213 10.22 9.96 -10.04
C GLY A 213 9.95 11.26 -9.29
N ARG A 214 9.11 12.15 -9.80
CA ARG A 214 8.73 13.43 -9.19
C ARG A 214 7.22 13.55 -9.05
N ILE A 215 6.74 14.18 -7.98
CA ILE A 215 5.33 14.56 -7.89
C ILE A 215 5.11 15.78 -8.78
N VAL A 216 4.22 15.65 -9.77
CA VAL A 216 3.91 16.70 -10.74
C VAL A 216 2.56 17.38 -10.47
N LEU A 217 1.61 16.67 -9.84
CA LEU A 217 0.30 17.19 -9.46
C LEU A 217 -0.14 16.58 -8.13
N SER A 218 -0.95 17.30 -7.38
CA SER A 218 -1.62 16.79 -6.17
C SER A 218 -2.94 17.53 -5.98
N GLY A 219 -3.92 16.88 -5.36
CA GLY A 219 -5.22 17.45 -5.07
C GLY A 219 -6.18 16.43 -4.49
N THR A 220 -7.42 16.84 -4.25
CA THR A 220 -8.52 15.93 -3.93
C THR A 220 -8.80 15.00 -5.11
N ALA A 221 -9.45 13.86 -4.85
CA ALA A 221 -9.82 12.93 -5.91
C ALA A 221 -10.71 13.62 -6.99
N THR A 222 -11.61 14.51 -6.57
CA THR A 222 -12.48 15.28 -7.48
C THR A 222 -11.67 16.26 -8.35
N GLU A 223 -10.79 17.04 -7.74
CA GLU A 223 -9.94 17.99 -8.47
C GLU A 223 -9.07 17.30 -9.52
N LEU A 224 -8.44 16.16 -9.14
CA LEU A 224 -7.60 15.39 -10.06
C LEU A 224 -8.41 14.70 -11.17
N ALA A 225 -9.66 14.30 -10.91
CA ALA A 225 -10.52 13.72 -11.94
C ALA A 225 -10.91 14.74 -13.04
N GLU A 226 -10.99 16.01 -12.69
CA GLU A 226 -11.37 17.11 -13.60
C GLU A 226 -10.16 17.78 -14.25
N ASP A 227 -8.94 17.56 -13.74
CA ASP A 227 -7.73 18.23 -14.24
C ASP A 227 -7.21 17.58 -15.54
N ARG A 228 -7.27 18.31 -16.64
CA ARG A 228 -6.79 17.86 -17.96
C ARG A 228 -5.30 17.47 -17.96
N ARG A 229 -4.46 18.10 -17.13
CA ARG A 229 -3.03 17.77 -17.01
C ARG A 229 -2.78 16.36 -16.54
N VAL A 230 -3.69 15.82 -15.74
CA VAL A 230 -3.61 14.40 -15.31
C VAL A 230 -3.72 13.49 -16.54
N ALA A 231 -4.72 13.72 -17.42
CA ALA A 231 -4.88 12.95 -18.64
C ALA A 231 -3.68 13.09 -19.59
N ASP A 232 -3.13 14.30 -19.72
CA ASP A 232 -1.95 14.56 -20.57
C ASP A 232 -0.71 13.82 -20.07
N THR A 233 -0.48 13.76 -18.75
CA THR A 233 0.61 12.99 -18.13
C THR A 233 0.51 11.49 -18.47
N TYR A 234 -0.70 10.94 -18.55
CA TYR A 234 -0.93 9.54 -18.93
C TYR A 234 -0.81 9.28 -20.43
N LEU A 235 -1.06 10.27 -21.26
CA LEU A 235 -0.98 10.19 -22.72
C LEU A 235 0.42 10.50 -23.27
N GLY A 236 1.37 10.89 -22.42
CA GLY A 236 2.74 11.25 -22.82
C GLY A 236 2.80 12.52 -23.69
N ARG A 237 1.91 13.47 -23.46
CA ARG A 237 1.84 14.77 -24.15
C ARG A 237 2.35 15.89 -23.29
#